data_221e42aade77831396976ecdac412e1e
#
_entry.id   221e42aade77831396976ecdac412e1e
#
_cell.length_a   1.000
_cell.length_b   1.000
_cell.length_c   1.000
_cell.angle_alpha   90.00
_cell.angle_beta   90.00
_cell.angle_gamma   90.00
#
_symmetry.space_group_name_H-M   'P 1'
#
loop_
_entity.id
_entity.type
_entity.pdbx_description
1 polymer ?
#
loop_
_entity_poly.entity_id
_entity_poly.type
_entity_poly.pdbx_seq_one_letter_code
_entity_poly.pdbx_strand_id
1 'polypeptide(L)'
;IIEKELEKEDIKYFKLTGQTKVSERIELVDEFNENNDIKVFLISLKAGGTGLNLIGADMVIHYDPWWNISAENQATDRTYRIGQKRNVQVYKLITKNSIEEKIYELQQKKAKLVDNMLSTNETFISKLSKDEIMDLFK
;
A
#
# COMPACT_ATOMS: atom_id res chain seq x y z
N ILE A 1 3.35 13.53 -13.31
CA ILE A 1 2.17 14.35 -12.93
C ILE A 1 2.35 14.82 -11.50
N ILE A 2 2.42 13.96 -10.50
CA ILE A 2 2.51 14.33 -9.07
C ILE A 2 3.70 15.26 -8.80
N GLU A 3 4.90 14.93 -9.28
CA GLU A 3 6.12 15.75 -9.10
C GLU A 3 5.91 17.19 -9.56
N LYS A 4 5.29 17.38 -10.74
CA LYS A 4 5.03 18.73 -11.27
C LYS A 4 4.08 19.56 -10.40
N GLU A 5 3.08 18.91 -9.79
CA GLU A 5 2.17 19.62 -8.90
C GLU A 5 2.83 19.93 -7.54
N LEU A 6 3.66 19.03 -7.01
CA LEU A 6 4.43 19.31 -5.80
C LEU A 6 5.42 20.47 -5.99
N GLU A 7 6.11 20.51 -7.15
CA GLU A 7 7.00 21.60 -7.52
C GLU A 7 6.26 22.93 -7.66
N LYS A 8 5.10 22.92 -8.26
CA LYS A 8 4.26 24.11 -8.44
C LYS A 8 3.75 24.70 -7.12
N GLU A 9 3.43 23.82 -6.16
CA GLU A 9 2.98 24.19 -4.82
C GLU A 9 4.14 24.42 -3.83
N ASP A 10 5.40 24.40 -4.30
CA ASP A 10 6.62 24.53 -3.50
C ASP A 10 6.72 23.52 -2.34
N ILE A 11 6.18 22.30 -2.55
CA ILE A 11 6.22 21.23 -1.58
C ILE A 11 7.48 20.40 -1.78
N LYS A 12 8.36 20.39 -0.76
CA LYS A 12 9.58 19.57 -0.78
C LYS A 12 9.24 18.09 -0.67
N TYR A 13 9.85 17.28 -1.52
CA TYR A 13 9.63 15.86 -1.57
C TYR A 13 10.90 15.08 -1.87
N PHE A 14 10.93 13.83 -1.45
CA PHE A 14 11.87 12.82 -1.94
C PHE A 14 11.23 11.89 -2.92
N LYS A 15 12.06 11.27 -3.76
CA LYS A 15 11.64 10.28 -4.75
C LYS A 15 12.53 9.06 -4.70
N LEU A 16 11.91 7.89 -4.56
CA LEU A 16 12.59 6.60 -4.54
C LEU A 16 11.97 5.66 -5.58
N THR A 17 12.80 5.21 -6.51
CA THR A 17 12.39 4.30 -7.58
C THR A 17 13.28 3.05 -7.59
N GLY A 18 12.99 2.10 -8.49
CA GLY A 18 13.83 0.93 -8.68
C GLY A 18 15.27 1.25 -9.13
N GLN A 19 15.51 2.44 -9.66
CA GLN A 19 16.83 2.90 -10.11
C GLN A 19 17.66 3.53 -8.99
N THR A 20 17.05 3.92 -7.87
CA THR A 20 17.74 4.51 -6.72
C THR A 20 18.71 3.51 -6.09
N LYS A 21 19.96 3.87 -5.91
CA LYS A 21 21.00 3.02 -5.33
C LYS A 21 20.68 2.65 -3.88
N VAL A 22 21.10 1.48 -3.43
CA VAL A 22 20.79 0.98 -2.08
C VAL A 22 21.30 1.91 -0.98
N SER A 23 22.52 2.44 -1.11
CA SER A 23 23.07 3.41 -0.15
C SER A 23 22.23 4.69 -0.05
N GLU A 24 21.86 5.23 -1.19
CA GLU A 24 21.04 6.45 -1.29
C GLU A 24 19.63 6.25 -0.67
N ARG A 25 19.08 5.04 -0.76
CA ARG A 25 17.76 4.73 -0.17
C ARG A 25 17.76 4.91 1.36
N ILE A 26 18.84 4.49 2.02
CA ILE A 26 18.97 4.60 3.47
C ILE A 26 19.06 6.07 3.86
N GLU A 27 19.91 6.84 3.18
CA GLU A 27 20.08 8.28 3.42
C GLU A 27 18.76 9.05 3.25
N LEU A 28 18.01 8.79 2.17
CA LEU A 28 16.71 9.42 1.92
C LEU A 28 15.67 9.08 3.00
N VAL A 29 15.68 7.84 3.49
CA VAL A 29 14.76 7.40 4.54
C VAL A 29 15.10 8.04 5.89
N ASP A 30 16.36 8.06 6.26
CA ASP A 30 16.82 8.67 7.51
C ASP A 30 16.54 10.16 7.51
N GLU A 31 16.88 10.85 6.43
CA GLU A 31 16.59 12.28 6.28
C GLU A 31 15.09 12.57 6.31
N PHE A 32 14.24 11.75 5.65
CA PHE A 32 12.78 11.91 5.70
C PHE A 32 12.22 11.75 7.11
N ASN A 33 12.77 10.82 7.90
CA ASN A 33 12.31 10.58 9.26
C ASN A 33 12.70 11.72 10.23
N GLU A 34 13.80 12.41 9.96
CA GLU A 34 14.36 13.44 10.83
C GLU A 34 13.98 14.86 10.39
N ASN A 35 13.81 15.10 9.10
CA ASN A 35 13.61 16.43 8.52
C ASN A 35 12.12 16.72 8.29
N ASN A 36 11.55 17.54 9.16
CA ASN A 36 10.15 17.96 9.06
C ASN A 36 9.83 18.88 7.85
N ASP A 37 10.83 19.40 7.15
CA ASP A 37 10.61 20.22 5.96
C ASP A 37 10.23 19.38 4.74
N ILE A 38 10.62 18.11 4.71
CA ILE A 38 10.25 17.18 3.65
C ILE A 38 8.89 16.59 3.94
N LYS A 39 7.86 17.03 3.21
CA LYS A 39 6.47 16.66 3.48
C LYS A 39 6.00 15.41 2.75
N VAL A 40 6.64 15.06 1.64
CA VAL A 40 6.21 13.97 0.77
C VAL A 40 7.37 13.06 0.42
N PHE A 41 7.13 11.75 0.44
CA PHE A 41 8.05 10.76 -0.09
C PHE A 41 7.35 9.95 -1.19
N LEU A 42 7.71 10.21 -2.43
CA LEU A 42 7.22 9.47 -3.59
C LEU A 42 7.98 8.16 -3.74
N ILE A 43 7.31 7.04 -3.60
CA ILE A 43 7.94 5.71 -3.65
C ILE A 43 7.23 4.86 -4.69
N SER A 44 7.96 4.30 -5.63
CA SER A 44 7.37 3.29 -6.51
C SER A 44 7.14 1.99 -5.73
N LEU A 45 6.00 1.34 -5.94
CA LEU A 45 5.58 0.15 -5.18
C LEU A 45 6.64 -0.96 -5.20
N LYS A 46 7.27 -1.19 -6.37
CA LYS A 46 8.35 -2.17 -6.51
C LYS A 46 9.60 -1.82 -5.70
N ALA A 47 9.93 -0.54 -5.58
CA ALA A 47 11.09 -0.08 -4.81
C ALA A 47 10.81 -0.10 -3.30
N GLY A 48 9.56 0.08 -2.90
CA GLY A 48 9.11 -0.02 -1.51
C GLY A 48 9.29 -1.41 -0.88
N GLY A 49 9.50 -2.46 -1.68
CA GLY A 49 9.72 -3.84 -1.19
C GLY A 49 11.00 -4.06 -0.36
N THR A 50 11.92 -3.12 -0.32
CA THR A 50 13.28 -3.27 0.25
C THR A 50 13.43 -2.85 1.73
N GLY A 51 12.53 -3.18 2.60
CA GLY A 51 12.77 -3.05 4.05
C GLY A 51 12.83 -1.62 4.62
N LEU A 52 12.34 -0.61 3.90
CA LEU A 52 12.36 0.79 4.34
C LEU A 52 11.62 1.00 5.67
N ASN A 53 12.10 1.91 6.50
CA ASN A 53 11.51 2.24 7.80
C ASN A 53 11.04 3.71 7.79
N LEU A 54 9.76 3.94 7.48
CA LEU A 54 9.18 5.27 7.27
C LEU A 54 8.34 5.74 8.47
N ILE A 55 8.93 5.72 9.66
CA ILE A 55 8.25 6.12 10.90
C ILE A 55 7.94 7.62 10.98
N GLY A 56 8.57 8.44 10.15
CA GLY A 56 8.27 9.86 10.00
C GLY A 56 6.92 10.14 9.32
N ALA A 57 6.39 9.16 8.56
CA ALA A 57 5.11 9.32 7.88
C ALA A 57 3.94 8.93 8.78
N ASP A 58 2.90 9.74 8.80
CA ASP A 58 1.60 9.46 9.45
C ASP A 58 0.46 9.31 8.42
N MET A 59 0.77 9.41 7.13
CA MET A 59 -0.18 9.21 6.03
C MET A 59 0.46 8.39 4.92
N VAL A 60 -0.29 7.42 4.40
CA VAL A 60 0.06 6.63 3.22
C VAL A 60 -1.02 6.81 2.16
N ILE A 61 -0.63 7.16 0.95
CA ILE A 61 -1.55 7.29 -0.17
C ILE A 61 -1.14 6.30 -1.27
N HIS A 62 -1.97 5.27 -1.49
CA HIS A 62 -1.87 4.40 -2.65
C HIS A 62 -2.53 5.10 -3.85
N TYR A 63 -1.70 5.76 -4.66
CA TYR A 63 -2.15 6.54 -5.81
C TYR A 63 -2.58 5.66 -6.98
N ASP A 64 -1.90 4.53 -7.16
CA ASP A 64 -2.16 3.53 -8.19
C ASP A 64 -2.25 2.16 -7.48
N PRO A 65 -3.46 1.76 -7.04
CA PRO A 65 -3.63 0.55 -6.27
C PRO A 65 -3.24 -0.67 -7.10
N TRP A 66 -2.43 -1.53 -6.51
CA TRP A 66 -1.97 -2.75 -7.15
C TRP A 66 -2.95 -3.89 -6.90
N TRP A 67 -3.14 -4.73 -7.89
CA TRP A 67 -4.02 -5.90 -7.75
C TRP A 67 -3.53 -6.94 -6.73
N ASN A 68 -2.28 -6.87 -6.28
CA ASN A 68 -1.74 -7.71 -5.22
C ASN A 68 -1.79 -6.98 -3.87
N ILE A 69 -2.80 -7.33 -3.04
CA ILE A 69 -3.00 -6.79 -1.69
C ILE A 69 -1.75 -6.94 -0.82
N SER A 70 -1.02 -8.07 -0.96
CA SER A 70 0.18 -8.31 -0.15
C SER A 70 1.25 -7.26 -0.42
N ALA A 71 1.42 -6.80 -1.66
CA ALA A 71 2.37 -5.75 -2.00
C ALA A 71 1.94 -4.38 -1.45
N GLU A 72 0.64 -4.07 -1.46
CA GLU A 72 0.10 -2.86 -0.85
C GLU A 72 0.24 -2.87 0.68
N ASN A 73 -0.13 -3.98 1.31
CA ASN A 73 0.02 -4.14 2.76
C ASN A 73 1.49 -4.02 3.16
N GLN A 74 2.40 -4.65 2.41
CA GLN A 74 3.82 -4.52 2.63
C GLN A 74 4.30 -3.07 2.54
N ALA A 75 3.78 -2.28 1.59
CA ALA A 75 4.10 -0.85 1.47
C ALA A 75 3.57 -0.06 2.67
N THR A 76 2.34 -0.35 3.11
CA THR A 76 1.73 0.26 4.31
C THR A 76 2.51 -0.08 5.58
N ASP A 77 2.94 -1.33 5.73
CA ASP A 77 3.71 -1.81 6.89
C ASP A 77 5.08 -1.12 7.04
N ARG A 78 5.53 -0.33 6.05
CA ARG A 78 6.73 0.50 6.18
C ARG A 78 6.57 1.65 7.16
N THR A 79 5.34 2.12 7.33
CA THR A 79 4.99 3.17 8.28
C THR A 79 4.49 2.62 9.61
N TYR A 80 3.91 1.41 9.63
CA TYR A 80 3.47 0.69 10.83
C TYR A 80 4.61 -0.15 11.43
N ARG A 81 5.65 0.49 11.93
CA ARG A 81 6.80 -0.22 12.53
C ARG A 81 7.07 0.21 13.96
N ILE A 82 7.88 -0.60 14.65
CA ILE A 82 8.40 -0.25 15.97
C ILE A 82 9.09 1.10 15.89
N GLY A 83 8.63 2.06 16.70
CA GLY A 83 9.07 3.45 16.68
C GLY A 83 8.04 4.43 16.14
N GLN A 84 6.99 3.97 15.47
CA GLN A 84 5.86 4.84 15.07
C GLN A 84 5.06 5.28 16.31
N LYS A 85 4.95 6.58 16.49
CA LYS A 85 4.24 7.20 17.65
C LYS A 85 2.90 7.81 17.27
N ARG A 86 2.58 7.84 15.97
CA ARG A 86 1.36 8.47 15.44
C ARG A 86 0.44 7.41 14.84
N ASN A 87 -0.86 7.71 14.80
CA ASN A 87 -1.80 6.92 14.03
C ASN A 87 -1.54 7.14 12.54
N VAL A 88 -1.31 6.06 11.80
CA VAL A 88 -1.11 6.14 10.36
C VAL A 88 -2.45 6.05 9.65
N GLN A 89 -2.73 7.03 8.80
CA GLN A 89 -3.91 7.03 7.93
C GLN A 89 -3.53 6.47 6.56
N VAL A 90 -4.35 5.56 6.03
CA VAL A 90 -4.10 4.93 4.72
C VAL A 90 -5.24 5.27 3.78
N TYR A 91 -4.91 5.92 2.66
CA TYR A 91 -5.84 6.26 1.60
C TYR A 91 -5.54 5.44 0.35
N LYS A 92 -6.59 4.93 -0.29
CA LYS A 92 -6.50 4.28 -1.60
C LYS A 92 -7.32 5.09 -2.60
N LEU A 93 -6.67 5.58 -3.65
CA LEU A 93 -7.36 6.27 -4.73
C LEU A 93 -7.79 5.24 -5.77
N ILE A 94 -9.09 5.11 -5.97
CA ILE A 94 -9.69 4.14 -6.88
C ILE A 94 -10.54 4.88 -7.90
N THR A 95 -10.26 4.68 -9.18
CA THR A 95 -11.04 5.29 -10.25
C THR A 95 -12.42 4.66 -10.32
N LYS A 96 -13.46 5.47 -10.19
CA LYS A 96 -14.86 5.01 -10.26
C LYS A 96 -15.20 4.48 -11.66
N ASN A 97 -16.01 3.42 -11.73
CA ASN A 97 -16.43 2.75 -12.97
C ASN A 97 -15.26 2.21 -13.80
N SER A 98 -14.18 1.81 -13.18
CA SER A 98 -12.96 1.31 -13.82
C SER A 98 -12.68 -0.15 -13.47
N ILE A 99 -11.67 -0.72 -14.10
CA ILE A 99 -11.16 -2.04 -13.75
C ILE A 99 -10.57 -2.07 -12.32
N GLU A 100 -10.02 -0.95 -11.83
CA GLU A 100 -9.51 -0.82 -10.47
C GLU A 100 -10.59 -1.05 -9.43
N GLU A 101 -11.78 -0.46 -9.63
CA GLU A 101 -12.93 -0.66 -8.74
C GLU A 101 -13.37 -2.14 -8.70
N LYS A 102 -13.44 -2.80 -9.85
CA LYS A 102 -13.76 -4.23 -9.93
C LYS A 102 -12.73 -5.10 -9.22
N ILE A 103 -11.45 -4.80 -9.40
CA ILE A 103 -10.37 -5.51 -8.70
C ILE A 103 -10.49 -5.31 -7.20
N TYR A 104 -10.74 -4.08 -6.74
CA TYR A 104 -10.93 -3.77 -5.34
C TYR A 104 -12.10 -4.55 -4.73
N GLU A 105 -13.24 -4.60 -5.41
CA GLU A 105 -14.40 -5.39 -4.96
C GLU A 105 -14.08 -6.87 -4.84
N LEU A 106 -13.36 -7.44 -5.82
CA LEU A 106 -12.90 -8.83 -5.77
C LEU A 106 -11.96 -9.09 -4.59
N GLN A 107 -11.06 -8.16 -4.32
CA GLN A 107 -10.14 -8.23 -3.18
C GLN A 107 -10.92 -8.23 -1.86
N GLN A 108 -11.92 -7.35 -1.71
CA GLN A 108 -12.77 -7.30 -0.52
C GLN A 108 -13.56 -8.59 -0.32
N LYS A 109 -14.11 -9.16 -1.39
CA LYS A 109 -14.79 -10.46 -1.33
C LYS A 109 -13.85 -11.58 -0.87
N LYS A 110 -12.62 -11.64 -1.41
CA LYS A 110 -11.62 -12.62 -0.98
C LYS A 110 -11.22 -12.45 0.48
N ALA A 111 -10.99 -11.22 0.94
CA ALA A 111 -10.64 -10.94 2.34
C ALA A 111 -11.73 -11.43 3.30
N LYS A 112 -13.01 -11.13 3.01
CA LYS A 112 -14.15 -11.62 3.81
C LYS A 112 -14.26 -13.15 3.83
N LEU A 113 -13.92 -13.81 2.72
CA LEU A 113 -13.93 -15.28 2.66
C LEU A 113 -12.83 -15.87 3.56
N VAL A 114 -11.64 -15.28 3.55
CA VAL A 114 -10.53 -15.72 4.41
C VAL A 114 -10.88 -15.50 5.89
N ASP A 115 -11.43 -14.35 6.25
CA ASP A 115 -11.85 -14.06 7.63
C ASP A 115 -12.94 -15.04 8.11
N ASN A 116 -13.91 -15.36 7.25
CA ASN A 116 -14.93 -16.35 7.55
C ASN A 116 -14.36 -17.78 7.67
N MET A 117 -13.33 -18.12 6.89
CA MET A 117 -12.62 -19.41 7.01
C MET A 117 -11.84 -19.52 8.31
N LEU A 118 -11.22 -18.45 8.76
CA LEU A 118 -10.44 -18.41 10.01
C LEU A 118 -11.35 -18.39 11.26
N SER A 119 -12.52 -17.82 11.14
CA SER A 119 -13.51 -17.74 12.24
C SER A 119 -14.36 -18.99 12.44
N THR A 120 -14.46 -19.86 11.42
CA THR A 120 -15.18 -21.13 11.48
C THR A 120 -14.21 -22.31 11.44
N ASN A 121 -14.01 -22.95 12.58
CA ASN A 121 -13.17 -24.15 12.72
C ASN A 121 -13.68 -25.40 11.98
N GLU A 122 -14.73 -25.30 11.17
CA GLU A 122 -15.24 -26.44 10.39
C GLU A 122 -15.82 -26.02 9.03
N THR A 123 -15.20 -26.52 7.96
CA THR A 123 -15.86 -26.86 6.69
C THR A 123 -16.61 -25.77 5.94
N PHE A 124 -15.99 -24.58 5.72
CA PHE A 124 -16.58 -23.59 4.82
C PHE A 124 -16.51 -24.03 3.34
N ILE A 125 -15.45 -24.73 2.94
CA ILE A 125 -15.28 -25.24 1.56
C ILE A 125 -16.42 -26.21 1.18
N SER A 126 -16.95 -26.95 2.14
CA SER A 126 -18.07 -27.87 1.90
C SER A 126 -19.44 -27.16 1.78
N LYS A 127 -19.52 -25.87 2.10
CA LYS A 127 -20.74 -25.06 2.00
C LYS A 127 -20.79 -24.16 0.77
N LEU A 128 -19.66 -24.02 0.05
CA LEU A 128 -19.64 -23.28 -1.20
C LEU A 128 -20.32 -24.10 -2.31
N SER A 129 -21.25 -23.48 -3.01
CA SER A 129 -21.83 -24.06 -4.22
C SER A 129 -20.77 -24.16 -5.32
N LYS A 130 -21.00 -25.07 -6.28
CA LYS A 130 -20.11 -25.28 -7.41
C LYS A 130 -19.90 -24.00 -8.23
N ASP A 131 -20.92 -23.15 -8.31
CA ASP A 131 -20.91 -21.89 -9.04
C ASP A 131 -20.08 -20.82 -8.30
N GLU A 132 -20.16 -20.75 -6.98
CA GLU A 132 -19.34 -19.86 -6.15
C GLU A 132 -17.84 -20.24 -6.22
N ILE A 133 -17.52 -21.52 -6.28
CA ILE A 133 -16.14 -22.00 -6.49
C ILE A 133 -15.65 -21.65 -7.89
N MET A 134 -16.48 -21.81 -8.92
CA MET A 134 -16.12 -21.46 -10.30
C MET A 134 -15.90 -19.96 -10.50
N ASP A 135 -16.63 -19.10 -9.79
CA ASP A 135 -16.46 -17.65 -9.85
C ASP A 135 -15.18 -17.15 -9.16
N LEU A 136 -14.61 -17.94 -8.25
CA LEU A 136 -13.31 -17.63 -7.63
C LEU A 136 -12.13 -17.82 -8.60
N PHE A 137 -12.33 -18.57 -9.70
CA PHE A 137 -11.28 -18.90 -10.67
C PHE A 137 -11.46 -18.21 -12.03
N LYS A 138 -12.49 -17.39 -12.20
CA LYS A 138 -12.72 -16.55 -13.38
C LYS A 138 -12.18 -15.13 -13.14
#